data_72822e4c45b1d8d97bc1f4ee173a9225
#
_entry.id   72822e4c45b1d8d97bc1f4ee173a9225
#
_cell.length_a   1.000
_cell.length_b   1.000
_cell.length_c   1.000
_cell.angle_alpha   90.00
_cell.angle_beta   90.00
_cell.angle_gamma   90.00
#
_symmetry.space_group_name_H-M   'P 1'
#
loop_
_entity.id
_entity.type
_entity.pdbx_description
1 polymer ?
#
loop_
_entity_poly.entity_id
_entity_poly.type
_entity_poly.pdbx_seq_one_letter_code
_entity_poly.pdbx_strand_id
1 'polypeptide(L)'
;LLPPSYQGASITSSEINGLTLQGGHLSSTSLRNEAGDEKMQAMLGHVPQRQVSSDGFNFAGADYAFNDKRTSVSAWYGQLEDIYNQRFLGLKHSEPVGDWILGANLGYFDSREDGKKLLGNIDNQAFYSLLSAKRGGHTFYVGYQGMFGDSAFPRVFANISPLGNEVPTYEFAYTDERSWQARYDYDFAALGVPGLTSTLRYISGNNVDTGKGYEGKDRERDLDIGYVLQSGSLKGLGIRVRNA
;
A
#
# COMPACT_ATOMS: atom_id res chain seq x y z
N LEU A 1 5.41 -7.35 -12.66
CA LEU A 1 6.60 -7.76 -11.88
C LEU A 1 6.17 -8.74 -10.81
N LEU A 2 6.94 -9.81 -10.59
CA LEU A 2 6.70 -10.77 -9.52
C LEU A 2 7.04 -10.12 -8.16
N PRO A 3 6.26 -10.34 -7.08
CA PRO A 3 6.64 -9.91 -5.74
C PRO A 3 7.84 -10.70 -5.22
N PRO A 4 8.55 -10.23 -4.19
CA PRO A 4 9.50 -11.05 -3.45
C PRO A 4 8.76 -12.23 -2.79
N SER A 5 9.44 -13.33 -2.54
CA SER A 5 8.96 -14.45 -1.75
C SER A 5 9.64 -14.49 -0.39
N TYR A 6 9.01 -15.16 0.57
CA TYR A 6 9.51 -15.24 1.94
C TYR A 6 9.50 -16.68 2.42
N GLN A 7 10.50 -17.05 3.22
CA GLN A 7 10.49 -18.30 3.98
C GLN A 7 10.07 -18.02 5.41
N GLY A 8 9.34 -18.96 6.00
CA GLY A 8 8.89 -18.84 7.38
C GLY A 8 7.69 -19.71 7.67
N ALA A 9 7.01 -19.42 8.78
CA ALA A 9 5.79 -20.08 9.19
C ALA A 9 4.71 -19.04 9.51
N SER A 10 3.48 -19.34 9.11
CA SER A 10 2.32 -18.53 9.45
C SER A 10 1.12 -19.39 9.80
N ILE A 11 0.24 -18.85 10.63
CA ILE A 11 -1.04 -19.45 10.99
C ILE A 11 -2.14 -18.46 10.67
N THR A 12 -3.23 -18.94 10.10
CA THR A 12 -4.43 -18.14 9.82
C THR A 12 -5.64 -18.87 10.38
N SER A 13 -6.51 -18.15 11.09
CA SER A 13 -7.81 -18.62 11.56
C SER A 13 -8.91 -17.73 11.00
N SER A 14 -9.98 -18.35 10.49
CA SER A 14 -11.20 -17.69 10.00
C SER A 14 -12.45 -18.40 10.53
N GLU A 15 -12.37 -18.98 11.74
CA GLU A 15 -13.45 -19.75 12.36
C GLU A 15 -14.64 -18.86 12.79
N ILE A 16 -14.36 -17.59 13.09
CA ILE A 16 -15.39 -16.63 13.48
C ILE A 16 -15.83 -15.88 12.23
N ASN A 17 -17.14 -15.85 11.99
CA ASN A 17 -17.68 -15.17 10.81
C ASN A 17 -17.27 -13.70 10.76
N GLY A 18 -16.69 -13.30 9.63
CA GLY A 18 -16.21 -11.96 9.39
C GLY A 18 -14.82 -11.66 10.01
N LEU A 19 -14.29 -12.49 10.89
CA LEU A 19 -12.99 -12.30 11.53
C LEU A 19 -11.93 -13.20 10.90
N THR A 20 -10.83 -12.61 10.49
CA THR A 20 -9.60 -13.32 10.11
C THR A 20 -8.48 -12.91 11.06
N LEU A 21 -7.87 -13.89 11.72
CA LEU A 21 -6.67 -13.72 12.54
C LEU A 21 -5.50 -14.31 11.80
N GLN A 22 -4.36 -13.64 11.83
CA GLN A 22 -3.15 -14.15 11.22
C GLN A 22 -1.92 -13.76 12.05
N GLY A 23 -0.94 -14.66 12.12
CA GLY A 23 0.34 -14.39 12.74
C GLY A 23 1.41 -15.29 12.18
N GLY A 24 2.67 -14.89 12.32
CA GLY A 24 3.77 -15.68 11.78
C GLY A 24 5.12 -15.05 12.02
N HIS A 25 6.11 -15.82 11.59
CA HIS A 25 7.52 -15.43 11.57
C HIS A 25 8.11 -15.76 10.20
N LEU A 26 8.80 -14.79 9.61
CA LEU A 26 9.53 -14.93 8.35
C LEU A 26 11.01 -14.79 8.63
N SER A 27 11.82 -15.74 8.17
CA SER A 27 13.27 -15.82 8.46
C SER A 27 14.15 -15.31 7.32
N SER A 28 13.65 -15.33 6.08
CA SER A 28 14.42 -14.88 4.91
C SER A 28 13.52 -14.39 3.79
N THR A 29 14.11 -13.72 2.83
CA THR A 29 13.47 -13.24 1.61
C THR A 29 14.25 -13.69 0.38
N SER A 30 13.54 -13.93 -0.73
CA SER A 30 14.12 -14.07 -2.05
C SER A 30 13.60 -12.95 -2.93
N LEU A 31 14.49 -12.09 -3.40
CA LEU A 31 14.13 -10.96 -4.24
C LEU A 31 13.72 -11.46 -5.65
N ARG A 32 12.91 -10.69 -6.35
CA ARG A 32 12.32 -11.04 -7.65
C ARG A 32 13.33 -11.36 -8.76
N ASN A 33 14.57 -10.92 -8.63
CA ASN A 33 15.66 -11.07 -9.59
C ASN A 33 16.76 -12.00 -9.08
N GLU A 34 16.55 -12.69 -7.97
CA GLU A 34 17.51 -13.55 -7.31
C GLU A 34 16.86 -14.90 -6.96
N ALA A 35 17.68 -15.95 -6.91
CA ALA A 35 17.24 -17.31 -6.60
C ALA A 35 17.76 -17.81 -5.24
N GLY A 36 18.21 -16.90 -4.40
CA GLY A 36 18.79 -17.21 -3.08
C GLY A 36 17.85 -16.87 -1.93
N ASP A 37 18.27 -17.29 -0.73
CA ASP A 37 17.67 -16.91 0.53
C ASP A 37 18.53 -15.84 1.17
N GLU A 38 17.96 -14.64 1.35
CA GLU A 38 18.67 -13.51 1.89
C GLU A 38 18.06 -13.05 3.22
N LYS A 39 18.89 -12.43 4.05
CA LYS A 39 18.38 -11.73 5.22
C LYS A 39 17.49 -10.57 4.81
N MET A 40 16.46 -10.31 5.59
CA MET A 40 15.57 -9.18 5.32
C MET A 40 16.26 -7.85 5.59
N GLN A 41 16.00 -6.90 4.75
CA GLN A 41 16.53 -5.53 4.82
C GLN A 41 15.38 -4.55 4.98
N ALA A 42 15.66 -3.37 5.52
CA ALA A 42 14.70 -2.30 5.58
C ALA A 42 14.81 -1.34 4.39
N MET A 43 13.73 -0.60 4.18
CA MET A 43 13.67 0.56 3.31
C MET A 43 13.05 1.71 4.11
N LEU A 44 13.66 2.90 4.07
CA LEU A 44 13.14 4.11 4.69
C LEU A 44 12.70 5.08 3.60
N GLY A 45 11.42 5.37 3.53
CA GLY A 45 10.84 6.08 2.41
C GLY A 45 11.19 5.38 1.11
N HIS A 46 11.94 6.05 0.24
CA HIS A 46 12.39 5.55 -1.06
C HIS A 46 13.83 5.00 -1.05
N VAL A 47 14.51 4.99 0.10
CA VAL A 47 15.93 4.64 0.20
C VAL A 47 16.14 3.26 0.82
N PRO A 48 16.66 2.26 0.05
CA PRO A 48 17.01 0.96 0.59
C PRO A 48 18.16 1.03 1.59
N GLN A 49 18.01 0.38 2.74
CA GLN A 49 19.04 0.30 3.80
C GLN A 49 19.81 -1.03 3.70
N ARG A 50 20.54 -1.21 2.61
CA ARG A 50 21.18 -2.48 2.24
C ARG A 50 22.35 -2.90 3.14
N GLN A 51 22.94 -1.97 3.90
CA GLN A 51 24.04 -2.26 4.81
C GLN A 51 23.60 -2.90 6.12
N VAL A 52 22.29 -2.91 6.38
CA VAL A 52 21.70 -3.44 7.61
C VAL A 52 20.67 -4.52 7.27
N SER A 53 20.76 -5.65 7.94
CA SER A 53 19.84 -6.77 7.76
C SER A 53 19.30 -7.26 9.09
N SER A 54 18.11 -7.82 9.07
CA SER A 54 17.42 -8.46 10.18
C SER A 54 17.43 -9.98 10.03
N ASP A 55 17.41 -10.69 11.16
CA ASP A 55 17.31 -12.14 11.19
C ASP A 55 15.86 -12.63 11.06
N GLY A 56 14.86 -11.75 11.20
CA GLY A 56 13.48 -12.15 11.08
C GLY A 56 12.47 -11.01 11.04
N PHE A 57 11.26 -11.36 10.61
CA PHE A 57 10.09 -10.51 10.65
C PHE A 57 8.94 -11.23 11.34
N ASN A 58 8.51 -10.70 12.48
CA ASN A 58 7.37 -11.17 13.23
C ASN A 58 6.13 -10.36 12.90
N PHE A 59 4.98 -11.00 12.77
CA PHE A 59 3.73 -10.29 12.54
C PHE A 59 2.55 -10.99 13.20
N ALA A 60 1.58 -10.20 13.60
CA ALA A 60 0.27 -10.65 14.04
C ALA A 60 -0.78 -9.59 13.75
N GLY A 61 -2.00 -10.01 13.44
CA GLY A 61 -3.08 -9.07 13.20
C GLY A 61 -4.42 -9.72 13.00
N ALA A 62 -5.40 -8.84 12.83
CA ALA A 62 -6.79 -9.18 12.65
C ALA A 62 -7.46 -8.27 11.62
N ASP A 63 -8.31 -8.85 10.80
CA ASP A 63 -9.25 -8.15 9.94
C ASP A 63 -10.66 -8.58 10.30
N TYR A 64 -11.56 -7.64 10.57
CA TYR A 64 -12.94 -7.90 10.89
C TYR A 64 -13.87 -7.19 9.91
N ALA A 65 -14.64 -7.97 9.16
CA ALA A 65 -15.63 -7.49 8.21
C ALA A 65 -17.04 -7.69 8.76
N PHE A 66 -17.85 -6.64 8.75
CA PHE A 66 -19.21 -6.61 9.25
C PHE A 66 -20.11 -5.75 8.36
N ASN A 67 -21.39 -5.57 8.73
CA ASN A 67 -22.36 -4.80 7.95
C ASN A 67 -22.42 -5.31 6.48
N ASP A 68 -22.69 -6.61 6.32
CA ASP A 68 -22.71 -7.31 5.02
C ASP A 68 -21.38 -7.12 4.24
N LYS A 69 -20.27 -7.11 4.94
CA LYS A 69 -18.90 -6.88 4.41
C LYS A 69 -18.69 -5.48 3.81
N ARG A 70 -19.62 -4.55 4.03
CA ARG A 70 -19.48 -3.15 3.61
C ARG A 70 -18.49 -2.37 4.48
N THR A 71 -18.25 -2.85 5.69
CA THR A 71 -17.30 -2.24 6.62
C THR A 71 -16.25 -3.28 7.04
N SER A 72 -14.99 -2.90 7.03
CA SER A 72 -13.93 -3.71 7.63
C SER A 72 -12.99 -2.84 8.45
N VAL A 73 -12.55 -3.38 9.57
CA VAL A 73 -11.50 -2.82 10.42
C VAL A 73 -10.33 -3.77 10.44
N SER A 74 -9.12 -3.23 10.49
CA SER A 74 -7.88 -3.97 10.51
C SER A 74 -7.01 -3.48 11.64
N ALA A 75 -6.36 -4.39 12.37
CA ALA A 75 -5.34 -4.07 13.37
C ALA A 75 -4.18 -5.05 13.19
N TRP A 76 -2.98 -4.52 12.92
CA TRP A 76 -1.79 -5.32 12.66
C TRP A 76 -0.59 -4.80 13.43
N TYR A 77 0.27 -5.70 13.79
CA TYR A 77 1.60 -5.47 14.34
C TYR A 77 2.64 -6.20 13.48
N GLY A 78 3.71 -5.53 13.14
CA GLY A 78 4.88 -6.10 12.46
C GLY A 78 6.16 -5.65 13.15
N GLN A 79 7.16 -6.53 13.20
CA GLN A 79 8.46 -6.27 13.79
C GLN A 79 9.54 -6.81 12.85
N LEU A 80 10.35 -5.94 12.30
CA LEU A 80 11.61 -6.31 11.67
C LEU A 80 12.67 -6.26 12.78
N GLU A 81 13.10 -7.44 13.24
CA GLU A 81 13.90 -7.62 14.43
C GLU A 81 15.15 -6.73 14.45
N ASP A 82 15.41 -6.09 15.61
CA ASP A 82 16.53 -5.18 15.85
C ASP A 82 16.54 -3.89 14.98
N ILE A 83 15.50 -3.65 14.18
CA ILE A 83 15.41 -2.48 13.30
C ILE A 83 14.19 -1.63 13.64
N TYR A 84 12.97 -2.14 13.41
CA TYR A 84 11.74 -1.39 13.74
C TYR A 84 10.57 -2.31 14.08
N ASN A 85 9.63 -1.76 14.83
CA ASN A 85 8.28 -2.29 14.96
C ASN A 85 7.26 -1.30 14.41
N GLN A 86 6.12 -1.82 13.92
CA GLN A 86 5.09 -1.04 13.27
C GLN A 86 3.71 -1.53 13.68
N ARG A 87 2.83 -0.61 14.03
CA ARG A 87 1.42 -0.85 14.31
C ARG A 87 0.58 -0.23 13.22
N PHE A 88 -0.44 -0.93 12.80
CA PHE A 88 -1.37 -0.47 11.77
C PHE A 88 -2.81 -0.58 12.25
N LEU A 89 -3.58 0.47 11.99
CA LEU A 89 -5.04 0.47 12.12
C LEU A 89 -5.64 0.89 10.78
N GLY A 90 -6.61 0.13 10.30
CA GLY A 90 -7.28 0.37 9.04
C GLY A 90 -8.81 0.37 9.17
N LEU A 91 -9.46 1.19 8.36
CA LEU A 91 -10.91 1.20 8.19
C LEU A 91 -11.24 1.30 6.71
N LYS A 92 -12.06 0.36 6.22
CA LYS A 92 -12.69 0.46 4.90
C LYS A 92 -14.20 0.46 5.08
N HIS A 93 -14.88 1.34 4.36
CA HIS A 93 -16.33 1.40 4.35
C HIS A 93 -16.84 1.71 2.96
N SER A 94 -17.98 1.11 2.59
CA SER A 94 -18.66 1.37 1.32
C SER A 94 -20.16 1.37 1.54
N GLU A 95 -20.84 2.45 1.12
CA GLU A 95 -22.27 2.63 1.34
C GLU A 95 -22.98 3.05 0.04
N PRO A 96 -24.04 2.34 -0.40
CA PRO A 96 -24.90 2.82 -1.47
C PRO A 96 -25.78 3.97 -0.98
N VAL A 97 -25.76 5.09 -1.73
CA VAL A 97 -26.54 6.29 -1.47
C VAL A 97 -27.23 6.72 -2.77
N GLY A 98 -28.48 6.35 -2.96
CA GLY A 98 -29.18 6.51 -4.23
C GLY A 98 -28.46 5.75 -5.36
N ASP A 99 -28.16 6.45 -6.45
CA ASP A 99 -27.43 5.86 -7.60
C ASP A 99 -25.90 5.82 -7.39
N TRP A 100 -25.39 6.29 -6.26
CA TRP A 100 -23.98 6.36 -5.94
C TRP A 100 -23.56 5.25 -4.98
N ILE A 101 -22.32 4.82 -5.10
CA ILE A 101 -21.65 4.05 -4.05
C ILE A 101 -20.53 4.94 -3.52
N LEU A 102 -20.60 5.32 -2.27
CA LEU A 102 -19.58 6.09 -1.58
C LEU A 102 -18.62 5.13 -0.86
N GLY A 103 -17.33 5.40 -0.91
CA GLY A 103 -16.31 4.59 -0.28
C GLY A 103 -15.31 5.42 0.51
N ALA A 104 -14.80 4.84 1.58
CA ALA A 104 -13.70 5.38 2.37
C ALA A 104 -12.69 4.27 2.68
N ASN A 105 -11.40 4.57 2.53
CA ASN A 105 -10.29 3.72 2.95
C ASN A 105 -9.33 4.60 3.75
N LEU A 106 -9.20 4.32 5.04
CA LEU A 106 -8.38 5.07 5.99
C LEU A 106 -7.35 4.13 6.59
N GLY A 107 -6.16 4.63 6.84
CA GLY A 107 -5.12 3.88 7.54
C GLY A 107 -4.20 4.78 8.36
N TYR A 108 -3.73 4.22 9.45
CA TYR A 108 -2.77 4.85 10.34
C TYR A 108 -1.69 3.85 10.73
N PHE A 109 -0.45 4.28 10.60
CA PHE A 109 0.72 3.55 11.05
C PHE A 109 1.45 4.32 12.16
N ASP A 110 1.95 3.60 13.16
CA ASP A 110 2.92 4.08 14.14
C ASP A 110 4.13 3.15 14.09
N SER A 111 5.28 3.69 13.78
CA SER A 111 6.53 2.96 13.58
C SER A 111 7.62 3.50 14.51
N ARG A 112 8.28 2.59 15.21
CA ARG A 112 9.34 2.92 16.17
C ARG A 112 10.54 2.01 15.94
N GLU A 113 11.71 2.46 16.35
CA GLU A 113 12.89 1.61 16.40
C GLU A 113 12.66 0.38 17.29
N ASP A 114 13.39 -0.71 17.03
CA ASP A 114 13.32 -1.96 17.74
C ASP A 114 14.69 -2.48 18.13
N GLY A 115 14.76 -3.17 19.28
CA GLY A 115 15.90 -3.94 19.77
C GLY A 115 17.21 -3.15 19.74
N LYS A 116 18.18 -3.61 18.96
CA LYS A 116 19.52 -3.00 18.83
C LYS A 116 19.54 -1.69 18.07
N LYS A 117 18.41 -1.26 17.50
CA LYS A 117 18.29 -0.02 16.72
C LYS A 117 19.32 0.07 15.60
N LEU A 118 19.46 -0.97 14.81
CA LEU A 118 20.53 -1.09 13.80
C LEU A 118 20.51 0.01 12.74
N LEU A 119 19.38 0.71 12.56
CA LEU A 119 19.22 1.91 11.71
C LEU A 119 19.09 3.22 12.51
N GLY A 120 19.43 3.19 13.82
CA GLY A 120 19.25 4.33 14.71
C GLY A 120 17.80 4.53 15.13
N ASN A 121 17.45 5.77 15.46
CA ASN A 121 16.09 6.11 15.86
C ASN A 121 15.14 6.08 14.66
N ILE A 122 14.00 5.41 14.84
CA ILE A 122 12.89 5.41 13.89
C ILE A 122 11.66 5.92 14.64
N ASP A 123 11.16 7.06 14.20
CA ASP A 123 9.93 7.69 14.68
C ASP A 123 9.13 8.17 13.47
N ASN A 124 8.13 7.38 13.08
CA ASN A 124 7.27 7.73 11.96
C ASN A 124 5.82 7.40 12.27
N GLN A 125 4.94 8.36 12.09
CA GLN A 125 3.51 8.15 12.01
C GLN A 125 3.05 8.46 10.59
N ALA A 126 2.35 7.54 9.97
CA ALA A 126 1.76 7.73 8.65
C ALA A 126 0.24 7.64 8.72
N PHE A 127 -0.44 8.62 8.14
CA PHE A 127 -1.88 8.61 7.96
C PHE A 127 -2.21 8.70 6.49
N TYR A 128 -3.20 7.93 6.04
CA TYR A 128 -3.78 8.09 4.72
C TYR A 128 -5.31 8.01 4.75
N SER A 129 -5.91 8.70 3.79
CA SER A 129 -7.34 8.60 3.48
C SER A 129 -7.52 8.56 1.96
N LEU A 130 -8.42 7.70 1.49
CA LEU A 130 -8.85 7.64 0.11
C LEU A 130 -10.37 7.53 0.09
N LEU A 131 -11.02 8.61 -0.31
CA LEU A 131 -12.47 8.68 -0.47
C LEU A 131 -12.82 8.41 -1.93
N SER A 132 -13.94 7.74 -2.17
CA SER A 132 -14.42 7.45 -3.53
C SER A 132 -15.92 7.66 -3.68
N ALA A 133 -16.31 7.99 -4.92
CA ALA A 133 -17.71 8.06 -5.32
C ALA A 133 -17.87 7.41 -6.70
N LYS A 134 -18.68 6.33 -6.76
CA LYS A 134 -18.93 5.57 -7.99
C LYS A 134 -20.37 5.74 -8.43
N ARG A 135 -20.58 5.99 -9.74
CA ARG A 135 -21.90 5.97 -10.39
C ARG A 135 -21.75 5.45 -11.82
N GLY A 136 -22.48 4.39 -12.16
CA GLY A 136 -22.36 3.74 -13.47
C GLY A 136 -20.91 3.30 -13.74
N GLY A 137 -20.37 3.68 -14.86
CA GLY A 137 -18.96 3.41 -15.24
C GLY A 137 -17.93 4.35 -14.59
N HIS A 138 -18.36 5.43 -13.95
CA HIS A 138 -17.48 6.47 -13.39
C HIS A 138 -17.11 6.13 -11.93
N THR A 139 -15.82 6.30 -11.58
CA THR A 139 -15.37 6.31 -10.18
C THR A 139 -14.38 7.45 -9.98
N PHE A 140 -14.68 8.32 -9.03
CA PHE A 140 -13.85 9.45 -8.63
C PHE A 140 -13.22 9.16 -7.28
N TYR A 141 -11.96 9.57 -7.11
CA TYR A 141 -11.24 9.44 -5.85
C TYR A 141 -10.55 10.74 -5.49
N VAL A 142 -10.53 11.02 -4.20
CA VAL A 142 -9.70 12.05 -3.58
C VAL A 142 -8.98 11.42 -2.40
N GLY A 143 -7.66 11.59 -2.35
CA GLY A 143 -6.82 11.02 -1.30
C GLY A 143 -5.91 12.05 -0.65
N TYR A 144 -5.54 11.77 0.58
CA TYR A 144 -4.53 12.49 1.34
C TYR A 144 -3.65 11.50 2.08
N GLN A 145 -2.36 11.77 2.14
CA GLN A 145 -1.37 11.01 2.90
C GLN A 145 -0.40 11.97 3.56
N GLY A 146 -0.03 11.71 4.80
CA GLY A 146 0.92 12.52 5.54
C GLY A 146 1.84 11.65 6.39
N MET A 147 3.12 11.99 6.36
CA MET A 147 4.15 11.48 7.25
C MET A 147 4.40 12.48 8.36
N PHE A 148 4.64 11.98 9.57
CA PHE A 148 4.90 12.74 10.78
C PHE A 148 6.02 12.07 11.57
N GLY A 149 6.76 12.84 12.38
CA GLY A 149 7.92 12.36 13.14
C GLY A 149 9.24 12.58 12.42
N ASP A 150 10.30 12.00 12.94
CA ASP A 150 11.68 12.35 12.58
C ASP A 150 12.29 11.41 11.52
N SER A 151 11.53 10.43 11.02
CA SER A 151 12.03 9.49 10.01
C SER A 151 11.03 9.28 8.87
N ALA A 152 11.54 8.86 7.71
CA ALA A 152 10.73 8.38 6.61
C ALA A 152 10.02 7.07 6.97
N PHE A 153 8.96 6.72 6.25
CA PHE A 153 8.18 5.49 6.48
C PHE A 153 9.04 4.23 6.33
N PRO A 154 9.15 3.38 7.36
CA PRO A 154 9.91 2.15 7.31
C PRO A 154 9.09 0.99 6.74
N ARG A 155 9.74 0.14 5.94
CA ARG A 155 9.15 -1.11 5.43
C ARG A 155 10.24 -2.14 5.14
N VAL A 156 9.84 -3.40 4.96
CA VAL A 156 10.72 -4.44 4.44
C VAL A 156 11.08 -4.11 2.99
N PHE A 157 12.35 -4.22 2.64
CA PHE A 157 12.85 -3.92 1.29
C PHE A 157 12.13 -4.73 0.21
N ALA A 158 11.90 -4.11 -0.92
CA ALA A 158 11.17 -4.62 -2.08
C ALA A 158 9.70 -4.98 -1.84
N ASN A 159 9.16 -4.71 -0.65
CA ASN A 159 7.73 -4.86 -0.37
C ASN A 159 6.96 -3.60 -0.75
N ILE A 160 5.72 -3.78 -1.18
CA ILE A 160 4.78 -2.67 -1.42
C ILE A 160 4.13 -2.31 -0.09
N SER A 161 4.11 -1.04 0.26
CA SER A 161 3.40 -0.60 1.45
C SER A 161 1.92 -0.39 1.15
N PRO A 162 1.04 -0.57 2.13
CA PRO A 162 -0.40 -0.33 1.96
C PRO A 162 -0.78 1.16 2.12
N LEU A 163 0.13 2.07 1.79
CA LEU A 163 -0.11 3.51 1.81
C LEU A 163 -1.09 3.94 0.70
N GLY A 164 -1.83 5.02 0.94
CA GLY A 164 -2.87 5.49 0.03
C GLY A 164 -2.35 6.07 -1.29
N ASN A 165 -1.18 6.69 -1.24
CA ASN A 165 -0.55 7.39 -2.37
C ASN A 165 0.67 6.66 -2.93
N GLU A 166 0.89 5.39 -2.60
CA GLU A 166 1.92 4.60 -3.25
C GLU A 166 1.53 4.28 -4.70
N VAL A 167 2.38 4.68 -5.61
CA VAL A 167 2.16 4.63 -7.07
C VAL A 167 3.38 4.05 -7.79
N PRO A 168 3.32 3.83 -9.11
CA PRO A 168 4.39 3.13 -9.83
C PRO A 168 5.78 3.72 -9.69
N THR A 169 5.92 5.03 -9.55
CA THR A 169 7.23 5.70 -9.52
C THR A 169 7.59 6.21 -8.13
N TYR A 170 6.67 6.90 -7.47
CA TYR A 170 6.89 7.52 -6.16
C TYR A 170 6.05 6.87 -5.07
N GLU A 171 6.51 6.99 -3.83
CA GLU A 171 5.85 6.41 -2.66
C GLU A 171 5.22 7.48 -1.76
N PHE A 172 5.65 8.75 -1.93
CA PHE A 172 5.22 9.87 -1.11
C PHE A 172 5.37 9.59 0.39
N ALA A 173 6.51 9.02 0.78
CA ALA A 173 6.76 8.46 2.11
C ALA A 173 8.03 8.99 2.79
N TYR A 174 8.54 10.16 2.36
CA TYR A 174 9.64 10.85 3.01
C TYR A 174 9.23 11.47 4.35
N THR A 175 10.21 11.81 5.17
CA THR A 175 10.00 12.54 6.43
C THR A 175 9.20 13.82 6.16
N ASP A 176 8.19 14.07 7.00
CA ASP A 176 7.28 15.22 6.94
C ASP A 176 6.50 15.43 5.64
N GLU A 177 6.62 14.53 4.69
CA GLU A 177 5.93 14.67 3.42
C GLU A 177 4.41 14.65 3.58
N ARG A 178 3.75 15.54 2.85
CA ARG A 178 2.30 15.66 2.73
C ARG A 178 1.92 15.56 1.26
N SER A 179 1.07 14.61 0.93
CA SER A 179 0.63 14.41 -0.44
C SER A 179 -0.89 14.30 -0.55
N TRP A 180 -1.40 14.71 -1.70
CA TRP A 180 -2.80 14.51 -2.07
C TRP A 180 -2.90 13.90 -3.45
N GLN A 181 -4.00 13.17 -3.72
CA GLN A 181 -4.28 12.63 -5.03
C GLN A 181 -5.70 12.95 -5.48
N ALA A 182 -5.84 13.11 -6.79
CA ALA A 182 -7.11 13.00 -7.50
C ALA A 182 -6.98 11.88 -8.53
N ARG A 183 -7.98 10.97 -8.56
CA ARG A 183 -8.01 9.85 -9.51
C ARG A 183 -9.39 9.71 -10.10
N TYR A 184 -9.43 9.38 -11.37
CA TYR A 184 -10.65 9.06 -12.09
C TYR A 184 -10.48 7.73 -12.83
N ASP A 185 -11.40 6.80 -12.58
CA ASP A 185 -11.49 5.53 -13.28
C ASP A 185 -12.77 5.49 -14.13
N TYR A 186 -12.68 4.92 -15.32
CA TYR A 186 -13.84 4.67 -16.15
C TYR A 186 -13.89 3.23 -16.66
N ASP A 187 -15.05 2.59 -16.45
CA ASP A 187 -15.38 1.28 -17.01
C ASP A 187 -16.27 1.46 -18.23
N PHE A 188 -15.71 1.20 -19.41
CA PHE A 188 -16.38 1.37 -20.71
C PHE A 188 -17.47 0.31 -20.96
N ALA A 189 -17.65 -0.66 -20.09
CA ALA A 189 -18.82 -1.56 -20.13
C ALA A 189 -20.13 -0.76 -20.11
N ALA A 190 -20.16 0.39 -19.43
CA ALA A 190 -21.28 1.32 -19.42
C ALA A 190 -21.60 1.93 -20.80
N LEU A 191 -20.66 1.89 -21.75
CA LEU A 191 -20.80 2.34 -23.13
C LEU A 191 -20.87 1.16 -24.13
N GLY A 192 -21.04 -0.07 -23.63
CA GLY A 192 -21.12 -1.27 -24.48
C GLY A 192 -19.78 -1.85 -24.90
N VAL A 193 -18.67 -1.45 -24.27
CA VAL A 193 -17.31 -1.99 -24.51
C VAL A 193 -16.80 -2.68 -23.24
N PRO A 194 -17.36 -3.85 -22.87
CA PRO A 194 -16.93 -4.58 -21.67
C PRO A 194 -15.47 -5.02 -21.79
N GLY A 195 -14.75 -4.93 -20.67
CA GLY A 195 -13.33 -5.29 -20.57
C GLY A 195 -12.36 -4.14 -20.89
N LEU A 196 -12.85 -3.00 -21.42
CA LEU A 196 -12.05 -1.78 -21.55
C LEU A 196 -12.19 -0.92 -20.28
N THR A 197 -11.06 -0.52 -19.71
CA THR A 197 -10.99 0.35 -18.53
C THR A 197 -9.93 1.40 -18.71
N SER A 198 -10.11 2.56 -18.07
CA SER A 198 -9.08 3.59 -17.99
C SER A 198 -8.95 4.13 -16.57
N THR A 199 -7.74 4.53 -16.20
CA THR A 199 -7.42 5.25 -14.96
C THR A 199 -6.58 6.47 -15.33
N LEU A 200 -6.97 7.62 -14.82
CA LEU A 200 -6.17 8.85 -14.80
C LEU A 200 -5.96 9.24 -13.33
N ARG A 201 -4.71 9.46 -12.93
CA ARG A 201 -4.36 9.83 -11.55
C ARG A 201 -3.31 10.93 -11.57
N TYR A 202 -3.45 11.86 -10.65
CA TYR A 202 -2.48 12.88 -10.35
C TYR A 202 -2.23 12.92 -8.85
N ILE A 203 -0.95 12.91 -8.45
CA ILE A 203 -0.51 13.03 -7.08
C ILE A 203 0.49 14.18 -6.98
N SER A 204 0.43 14.92 -5.88
CA SER A 204 1.40 15.95 -5.56
C SER A 204 1.76 15.90 -4.07
N GLY A 205 3.06 15.73 -3.80
CA GLY A 205 3.69 15.79 -2.49
C GLY A 205 4.43 17.12 -2.30
N ASN A 206 4.53 17.57 -1.07
CA ASN A 206 5.31 18.71 -0.62
C ASN A 206 5.91 18.42 0.76
N ASN A 207 6.77 19.30 1.26
CA ASN A 207 7.54 19.14 2.50
C ASN A 207 8.47 17.93 2.45
N VAL A 208 8.96 17.54 1.27
CA VAL A 208 9.90 16.43 1.16
C VAL A 208 11.23 16.84 1.73
N ASP A 209 11.68 16.19 2.81
CA ASP A 209 13.03 16.40 3.32
C ASP A 209 14.06 15.83 2.32
N THR A 210 14.76 16.72 1.64
CA THR A 210 15.79 16.35 0.66
C THR A 210 17.14 16.07 1.29
N GLY A 211 17.31 16.30 2.60
CA GLY A 211 18.62 16.30 3.29
C GLY A 211 19.57 17.39 2.84
N LYS A 212 19.11 18.35 2.02
CA LYS A 212 19.94 19.44 1.45
C LYS A 212 19.62 20.82 2.01
N GLY A 213 18.78 20.89 3.06
CA GLY A 213 18.39 22.14 3.72
C GLY A 213 17.31 22.94 2.99
N TYR A 214 16.63 22.35 2.02
CA TYR A 214 15.43 22.89 1.39
C TYR A 214 14.37 21.82 1.21
N GLU A 215 13.10 22.20 1.23
CA GLU A 215 11.96 21.31 1.00
C GLU A 215 11.82 20.96 -0.49
N GLY A 216 11.66 19.68 -0.77
CA GLY A 216 11.37 19.16 -2.08
C GLY A 216 9.87 19.05 -2.37
N LYS A 217 9.57 18.69 -3.63
CA LYS A 217 8.20 18.41 -4.10
C LYS A 217 8.23 17.23 -5.03
N ASP A 218 7.36 16.25 -4.79
CA ASP A 218 7.15 15.11 -5.66
C ASP A 218 5.83 15.25 -6.42
N ARG A 219 5.82 14.80 -7.66
CA ARG A 219 4.61 14.81 -8.49
C ARG A 219 4.62 13.60 -9.41
N GLU A 220 3.46 12.98 -9.52
CA GLU A 220 3.26 11.87 -10.45
C GLU A 220 1.92 12.01 -11.18
N ARG A 221 1.91 11.65 -12.45
CA ARG A 221 0.73 11.60 -13.27
C ARG A 221 0.69 10.28 -14.02
N ASP A 222 -0.30 9.46 -13.72
CA ASP A 222 -0.49 8.15 -14.34
C ASP A 222 -1.66 8.16 -15.30
N LEU A 223 -1.43 7.56 -16.46
CA LEU A 223 -2.47 7.12 -17.36
C LEU A 223 -2.35 5.61 -17.56
N ASP A 224 -3.44 4.90 -17.33
CA ASP A 224 -3.51 3.46 -17.49
C ASP A 224 -4.74 3.10 -18.33
N ILE A 225 -4.56 2.35 -19.41
CA ILE A 225 -5.63 1.86 -20.26
C ILE A 225 -5.45 0.36 -20.42
N GLY A 226 -6.46 -0.41 -20.03
CA GLY A 226 -6.47 -1.87 -20.10
C GLY A 226 -7.66 -2.39 -20.89
N TYR A 227 -7.43 -3.41 -21.71
CA TYR A 227 -8.49 -4.16 -22.37
C TYR A 227 -8.32 -5.64 -22.18
N VAL A 228 -9.40 -6.32 -21.80
CA VAL A 228 -9.44 -7.79 -21.65
C VAL A 228 -10.49 -8.34 -22.61
N LEU A 229 -10.09 -9.27 -23.47
CA LEU A 229 -10.96 -9.94 -24.42
C LEU A 229 -12.07 -10.71 -23.70
N GLN A 230 -13.33 -10.43 -24.03
CA GLN A 230 -14.50 -10.96 -23.31
C GLN A 230 -15.05 -12.27 -23.91
N SER A 231 -14.67 -12.61 -25.15
CA SER A 231 -15.20 -13.78 -25.87
C SER A 231 -14.18 -14.34 -26.86
N GLY A 232 -14.51 -15.46 -27.50
CA GLY A 232 -13.67 -16.14 -28.48
C GLY A 232 -12.59 -17.02 -27.85
N SER A 233 -11.71 -17.57 -28.68
CA SER A 233 -10.63 -18.50 -28.26
C SER A 233 -9.55 -17.84 -27.39
N LEU A 234 -9.45 -16.54 -27.44
CA LEU A 234 -8.50 -15.74 -26.65
C LEU A 234 -9.17 -15.00 -25.47
N LYS A 235 -10.37 -15.44 -25.04
CA LYS A 235 -11.05 -14.86 -23.88
C LYS A 235 -10.12 -14.85 -22.65
N GLY A 236 -10.04 -13.69 -21.98
CA GLY A 236 -9.17 -13.48 -20.84
C GLY A 236 -7.77 -12.96 -21.17
N LEU A 237 -7.36 -12.96 -22.45
CA LEU A 237 -6.13 -12.27 -22.85
C LEU A 237 -6.34 -10.76 -22.69
N GLY A 238 -5.39 -10.10 -22.01
CA GLY A 238 -5.42 -8.66 -21.75
C GLY A 238 -4.21 -7.94 -22.32
N ILE A 239 -4.45 -6.71 -22.74
CA ILE A 239 -3.40 -5.73 -23.09
C ILE A 239 -3.56 -4.53 -22.18
N ARG A 240 -2.45 -4.02 -21.65
CA ARG A 240 -2.42 -2.84 -20.79
C ARG A 240 -1.31 -1.89 -21.23
N VAL A 241 -1.65 -0.63 -21.35
CA VAL A 241 -0.70 0.46 -21.62
C VAL A 241 -0.71 1.37 -20.40
N ARG A 242 0.48 1.66 -19.86
CA ARG A 242 0.67 2.57 -18.73
C ARG A 242 1.72 3.60 -19.09
N ASN A 243 1.45 4.85 -18.69
CA ASN A 243 2.39 5.96 -18.65
C ASN A 243 2.34 6.56 -17.25
N ALA A 244 3.49 6.61 -16.56
CA ALA A 244 3.69 7.21 -15.25
C ALA A 244 4.77 8.28 -15.33
#